data_4c55ea1efb507fc0513a020342f123b8
#
_entry.id   4c55ea1efb507fc0513a020342f123b8
#
_cell.length_a   1.000
_cell.length_b   1.000
_cell.length_c   1.000
_cell.angle_alpha   90.00
_cell.angle_beta   90.00
_cell.angle_gamma   90.00
#
_symmetry.space_group_name_H-M   'P 1'
#
loop_
_entity.id
_entity.type
_entity.pdbx_description
1 polymer ?
#
loop_
_entity_poly.entity_id
_entity_poly.type
_entity_poly.pdbx_seq_one_letter_code
_entity_poly.pdbx_strand_id
1 'polypeptide(L)'
;PKILYAGTETGFYISYNGGDNWKQLQLNLPVVPITDLKVHENHLLASTQGRAFWILDDLEPIRHYSKDTALSNLFAVSNPHRISGGSILDYGNLTDKNGKPINTLAANQASGAVVYYTVHAAGAATDKAKLVFSDANGKVVRTFYANAPSNKTSNNKNENDPELTVHEGLNRFVWDLREESIASIPGVFIEGSY
;
A
#
# COMPACT_ATOMS: atom_id res chain seq x y z
N PRO A 1 19.17 -16.51 -8.92
CA PRO A 1 17.85 -15.92 -8.73
C PRO A 1 17.13 -15.84 -10.06
N LYS A 2 15.81 -16.14 -10.07
CA LYS A 2 15.01 -16.08 -11.31
C LYS A 2 14.60 -14.65 -11.66
N ILE A 3 14.49 -13.79 -10.65
CA ILE A 3 14.08 -12.39 -10.82
C ILE A 3 15.32 -11.52 -10.88
N LEU A 4 15.40 -10.72 -11.95
CA LEU A 4 16.46 -9.75 -12.17
C LEU A 4 15.86 -8.36 -12.43
N TYR A 5 16.57 -7.34 -11.99
CA TYR A 5 16.24 -5.94 -12.24
C TYR A 5 17.35 -5.29 -13.05
N ALA A 6 16.98 -4.47 -14.02
CA ALA A 6 17.93 -3.74 -14.85
C ALA A 6 17.51 -2.27 -14.97
N GLY A 7 18.43 -1.37 -14.60
CA GLY A 7 18.34 0.05 -14.88
C GLY A 7 19.13 0.36 -16.15
N THR A 8 18.55 1.17 -17.01
CA THR A 8 19.16 1.60 -18.27
C THR A 8 19.08 3.13 -18.39
N GLU A 9 19.63 3.67 -19.46
CA GLU A 9 19.50 5.10 -19.78
C GLU A 9 18.05 5.51 -20.10
N THR A 10 17.22 4.56 -20.51
CA THR A 10 15.86 4.84 -21.01
C THR A 10 14.75 4.28 -20.13
N GLY A 11 15.09 3.64 -19.01
CA GLY A 11 14.06 3.11 -18.11
C GLY A 11 14.50 1.98 -17.22
N PHE A 12 13.51 1.41 -16.57
CA PHE A 12 13.65 0.35 -15.59
C PHE A 12 12.95 -0.92 -16.06
N TYR A 13 13.61 -2.07 -15.91
CA TYR A 13 13.15 -3.35 -16.44
C TYR A 13 13.26 -4.46 -15.40
N ILE A 14 12.40 -5.46 -15.55
CA ILE A 14 12.36 -6.68 -14.74
C ILE A 14 12.37 -7.92 -15.64
N SER A 15 13.08 -8.94 -15.21
CA SER A 15 13.00 -10.29 -15.77
C SER A 15 12.56 -11.27 -14.70
N TYR A 16 11.67 -12.19 -15.03
CA TYR A 16 11.20 -13.27 -14.15
C TYR A 16 11.82 -14.63 -14.46
N ASN A 17 12.64 -14.73 -15.49
CA ASN A 17 13.22 -15.99 -16.02
C ASN A 17 14.74 -15.93 -16.19
N GLY A 18 15.41 -15.22 -15.29
CA GLY A 18 16.88 -15.20 -15.25
C GLY A 18 17.53 -14.35 -16.35
N GLY A 19 16.77 -13.49 -17.02
CA GLY A 19 17.29 -12.58 -18.05
C GLY A 19 16.87 -12.94 -19.47
N ASP A 20 16.19 -14.08 -19.69
CA ASP A 20 15.77 -14.48 -21.03
C ASP A 20 14.75 -13.51 -21.65
N ASN A 21 13.86 -12.97 -20.81
CA ASN A 21 12.86 -12.00 -21.24
C ASN A 21 12.79 -10.84 -20.24
N TRP A 22 12.72 -9.63 -20.78
CA TRP A 22 12.63 -8.39 -20.01
C TRP A 22 11.31 -7.68 -20.27
N LYS A 23 10.73 -7.12 -19.20
CA LYS A 23 9.54 -6.26 -19.27
C LYS A 23 9.86 -4.94 -18.62
N GLN A 24 9.32 -3.89 -19.18
CA GLN A 24 9.42 -2.57 -18.57
C GLN A 24 8.63 -2.54 -17.25
N LEU A 25 9.26 -2.03 -16.20
CA LEU A 25 8.68 -1.81 -14.88
C LEU A 25 8.86 -0.33 -14.51
N GLN A 26 8.29 0.55 -15.33
CA GLN A 26 8.51 1.99 -15.15
C GLN A 26 7.68 2.57 -14.01
N LEU A 27 6.47 2.05 -13.77
CA LEU A 27 5.52 2.58 -12.79
C LEU A 27 5.41 4.13 -12.92
N ASN A 28 5.58 4.85 -11.81
CA ASN A 28 5.60 6.31 -11.76
C ASN A 28 7.02 6.93 -11.86
N LEU A 29 8.04 6.09 -12.05
CA LEU A 29 9.41 6.56 -12.26
C LEU A 29 9.50 7.29 -13.62
N PRO A 30 10.01 8.54 -13.66
CA PRO A 30 10.20 9.22 -14.92
C PRO A 30 11.23 8.50 -15.81
N VAL A 31 11.18 8.72 -17.12
CA VAL A 31 12.17 8.20 -18.06
C VAL A 31 13.45 9.00 -17.88
N VAL A 32 14.41 8.42 -17.15
CA VAL A 32 15.71 8.99 -16.82
C VAL A 32 16.75 7.89 -16.73
N PRO A 33 18.02 8.17 -16.95
CA PRO A 33 19.09 7.20 -16.73
C PRO A 33 19.10 6.72 -15.28
N ILE A 34 19.10 5.41 -15.10
CA ILE A 34 19.25 4.76 -13.80
C ILE A 34 20.74 4.50 -13.60
N THR A 35 21.31 5.09 -12.57
CA THR A 35 22.75 5.03 -12.31
C THR A 35 23.14 3.90 -11.38
N ASP A 36 22.24 3.49 -10.49
CA ASP A 36 22.46 2.35 -9.61
C ASP A 36 21.13 1.76 -9.12
N LEU A 37 21.15 0.46 -8.79
CA LEU A 37 20.03 -0.29 -8.24
C LEU A 37 20.46 -1.11 -7.04
N LYS A 38 19.70 -1.04 -5.97
CA LYS A 38 19.95 -1.84 -4.79
C LYS A 38 18.65 -2.43 -4.24
N VAL A 39 18.62 -3.75 -4.10
CA VAL A 39 17.59 -4.42 -3.32
C VAL A 39 18.05 -4.44 -1.85
N HIS A 40 17.24 -3.93 -0.97
CA HIS A 40 17.46 -3.96 0.48
C HIS A 40 16.19 -4.47 1.15
N GLU A 41 16.31 -5.64 1.80
CA GLU A 41 15.16 -6.35 2.37
C GLU A 41 14.07 -6.58 1.31
N ASN A 42 12.94 -5.93 1.48
CA ASN A 42 11.79 -6.00 0.57
C ASN A 42 11.58 -4.72 -0.26
N HIS A 43 12.58 -3.87 -0.34
CA HIS A 43 12.54 -2.61 -1.08
C HIS A 43 13.53 -2.61 -2.23
N LEU A 44 13.20 -1.88 -3.29
CA LEU A 44 14.12 -1.62 -4.39
C LEU A 44 14.41 -0.13 -4.45
N LEU A 45 15.69 0.20 -4.32
CA LEU A 45 16.18 1.57 -4.41
C LEU A 45 16.78 1.78 -5.80
N ALA A 46 16.44 2.90 -6.42
CA ALA A 46 17.01 3.33 -7.69
C ALA A 46 17.59 4.72 -7.55
N SER A 47 18.86 4.88 -7.91
CA SER A 47 19.46 6.19 -8.10
C SER A 47 19.34 6.61 -9.55
N THR A 48 19.06 7.88 -9.78
CA THR A 48 18.79 8.40 -11.12
C THR A 48 19.68 9.60 -11.44
N GLN A 49 19.95 9.82 -12.71
CA GLN A 49 20.62 11.02 -13.13
C GLN A 49 19.65 12.21 -13.17
N GLY A 50 19.78 13.10 -12.19
CA GLY A 50 19.04 14.36 -12.15
C GLY A 50 17.61 14.29 -11.58
N ARG A 51 17.15 13.14 -11.09
CA ARG A 51 15.84 12.97 -10.47
C ARG A 51 15.88 12.31 -9.09
N ALA A 52 17.00 12.46 -8.37
CA ALA A 52 17.23 11.95 -7.02
C ALA A 52 17.08 10.42 -6.88
N PHE A 53 16.76 9.97 -5.68
CA PHE A 53 16.56 8.57 -5.34
C PHE A 53 15.07 8.22 -5.36
N TRP A 54 14.78 7.00 -5.84
CA TRP A 54 13.44 6.44 -5.86
C TRP A 54 13.43 5.14 -5.08
N ILE A 55 12.34 4.90 -4.37
CA ILE A 55 12.14 3.69 -3.60
C ILE A 55 10.83 3.05 -4.05
N LEU A 56 10.90 1.79 -4.44
CA LEU A 56 9.75 0.94 -4.61
C LEU A 56 9.60 0.11 -3.34
N ASP A 57 8.64 0.50 -2.53
CA ASP A 57 8.30 -0.21 -1.31
C ASP A 57 7.61 -1.53 -1.65
N ASP A 58 7.92 -2.55 -0.87
CA ASP A 58 7.30 -3.87 -0.89
C ASP A 58 7.33 -4.58 -2.26
N LEU A 59 8.36 -5.40 -2.42
CA LEU A 59 8.56 -6.22 -3.62
C LEU A 59 7.73 -7.51 -3.66
N GLU A 60 7.00 -7.85 -2.58
CA GLU A 60 6.23 -9.11 -2.52
C GLU A 60 5.25 -9.28 -3.67
N PRO A 61 4.41 -8.29 -4.02
CA PRO A 61 3.50 -8.44 -5.14
C PRO A 61 4.21 -8.69 -6.46
N ILE A 62 5.39 -8.07 -6.64
CA ILE A 62 6.18 -8.20 -7.86
C ILE A 62 6.87 -9.56 -7.92
N ARG A 63 7.42 -10.02 -6.81
CA ARG A 63 8.12 -11.33 -6.72
C ARG A 63 7.20 -12.50 -6.97
N HIS A 64 5.95 -12.38 -6.57
CA HIS A 64 4.94 -13.42 -6.69
C HIS A 64 3.94 -13.16 -7.84
N TYR A 65 4.25 -12.20 -8.72
CA TYR A 65 3.43 -11.95 -9.89
C TYR A 65 3.44 -13.19 -10.79
N SER A 66 2.27 -13.77 -11.01
CA SER A 66 2.06 -14.83 -11.98
C SER A 66 0.96 -14.43 -12.94
N LYS A 67 1.18 -14.64 -14.23
CA LYS A 67 0.15 -14.41 -15.26
C LYS A 67 -1.02 -15.41 -15.15
N ASP A 68 -0.77 -16.56 -14.55
CA ASP A 68 -1.71 -17.67 -14.51
C ASP A 68 -2.59 -17.71 -13.26
N THR A 69 -2.58 -16.63 -12.48
CA THR A 69 -3.44 -16.53 -11.30
C THR A 69 -4.89 -16.23 -11.72
N ALA A 70 -5.60 -17.28 -12.14
CA ALA A 70 -7.06 -17.24 -12.27
C ALA A 70 -7.76 -17.12 -10.90
N LEU A 71 -7.02 -17.18 -9.81
CA LEU A 71 -7.53 -17.14 -8.44
C LEU A 71 -7.10 -15.84 -7.75
N SER A 72 -7.97 -15.34 -6.89
CA SER A 72 -7.60 -14.28 -5.96
C SER A 72 -6.50 -14.77 -5.02
N ASN A 73 -5.48 -13.94 -4.79
CA ASN A 73 -4.32 -14.29 -3.98
C ASN A 73 -4.06 -13.22 -2.92
N LEU A 74 -3.63 -13.65 -1.74
CA LEU A 74 -3.16 -12.79 -0.66
C LEU A 74 -1.65 -12.93 -0.56
N PHE A 75 -0.92 -11.82 -0.66
CA PHE A 75 0.53 -11.81 -0.54
C PHE A 75 0.97 -11.80 0.93
N ALA A 76 2.18 -12.30 1.19
CA ALA A 76 2.76 -12.23 2.52
C ALA A 76 2.88 -10.76 2.97
N VAL A 77 2.51 -10.51 4.20
CA VAL A 77 2.58 -9.18 4.81
C VAL A 77 3.95 -9.00 5.43
N SER A 78 4.67 -7.95 5.04
CA SER A 78 5.93 -7.58 5.67
C SER A 78 5.68 -7.16 7.12
N ASN A 79 6.72 -7.27 7.98
CA ASN A 79 6.60 -6.86 9.37
C ASN A 79 6.10 -5.42 9.48
N PRO A 80 4.93 -5.19 10.06
CA PRO A 80 4.36 -3.86 10.10
C PRO A 80 5.04 -2.99 11.15
N HIS A 81 5.20 -1.71 10.83
CA HIS A 81 5.68 -0.71 11.77
C HIS A 81 4.59 0.30 12.07
N ARG A 82 4.27 0.47 13.35
CA ARG A 82 3.42 1.56 13.78
C ARG A 82 4.29 2.76 14.10
N ILE A 83 4.22 3.78 13.26
CA ILE A 83 4.96 5.01 13.43
C ILE A 83 4.06 5.98 14.19
N SER A 84 4.52 6.45 15.34
CA SER A 84 3.85 7.48 16.12
C SER A 84 4.52 8.82 15.85
N GLY A 85 3.72 9.83 15.53
CA GLY A 85 4.17 11.19 15.26
C GLY A 85 3.96 11.61 13.79
N GLY A 86 3.75 12.89 13.58
CA GLY A 86 3.69 13.48 12.24
C GLY A 86 5.07 13.51 11.58
N SER A 87 5.09 13.65 10.26
CA SER A 87 6.34 13.90 9.53
C SER A 87 6.95 15.21 9.99
N ILE A 88 8.23 15.20 10.35
CA ILE A 88 9.02 16.42 10.63
C ILE A 88 9.04 17.33 9.38
N LEU A 89 8.75 16.74 8.22
CA LEU A 89 8.73 17.39 6.92
C LEU A 89 7.32 17.70 6.42
N ASP A 90 6.34 17.74 7.30
CA ASP A 90 5.00 18.21 6.96
C ASP A 90 5.02 19.74 6.81
N TYR A 91 5.57 20.21 5.71
CA TYR A 91 5.62 21.62 5.33
C TYR A 91 4.26 22.18 4.90
N GLY A 92 3.18 21.57 5.35
CA GLY A 92 1.83 21.96 4.96
C GLY A 92 1.51 21.60 3.52
N ASN A 93 0.29 21.80 3.16
CA ASN A 93 -0.20 21.55 1.80
C ASN A 93 0.33 22.62 0.84
N LEU A 94 1.54 22.42 0.30
CA LEU A 94 2.02 23.24 -0.80
C LEU A 94 1.09 23.04 -2.01
N THR A 95 0.49 24.10 -2.47
CA THR A 95 -0.36 24.07 -3.65
C THR A 95 0.27 24.91 -4.77
N ASP A 96 0.07 24.50 -6.01
CA ASP A 96 0.41 25.29 -7.17
C ASP A 96 -0.52 26.51 -7.29
N LYS A 97 -0.28 27.36 -8.28
CA LYS A 97 -1.09 28.54 -8.58
C LYS A 97 -2.58 28.24 -8.86
N ASN A 98 -2.94 26.98 -9.10
CA ASN A 98 -4.31 26.53 -9.35
C ASN A 98 -4.92 25.84 -8.13
N GLY A 99 -4.24 25.85 -6.98
CA GLY A 99 -4.67 25.18 -5.77
C GLY A 99 -4.46 23.66 -5.75
N LYS A 100 -3.75 23.10 -6.75
CA LYS A 100 -3.44 21.67 -6.82
C LYS A 100 -2.28 21.37 -5.88
N PRO A 101 -2.37 20.34 -5.02
CA PRO A 101 -1.26 19.94 -4.16
C PRO A 101 0.01 19.64 -4.96
N ILE A 102 1.10 20.31 -4.60
CA ILE A 102 2.43 20.04 -5.15
C ILE A 102 3.06 18.95 -4.26
N ASN A 103 2.96 17.72 -4.69
CA ASN A 103 3.56 16.59 -3.99
C ASN A 103 5.03 16.45 -4.41
N THR A 104 5.88 17.32 -3.87
CA THR A 104 7.34 17.30 -4.14
C THR A 104 8.10 16.41 -3.17
N LEU A 105 7.46 15.97 -2.10
CA LEU A 105 8.06 15.14 -1.07
C LEU A 105 7.69 13.67 -1.30
N ALA A 106 8.64 12.78 -1.04
CA ALA A 106 8.33 11.36 -0.97
C ALA A 106 7.35 11.11 0.17
N ALA A 107 6.32 10.32 -0.09
CA ALA A 107 5.45 9.87 0.98
C ALA A 107 6.25 9.01 1.96
N ASN A 108 6.00 9.20 3.26
CA ASN A 108 6.54 8.28 4.26
C ASN A 108 5.97 6.87 4.05
N GLN A 109 6.72 5.86 4.49
CA GLN A 109 6.21 4.51 4.57
C GLN A 109 4.90 4.49 5.36
N ALA A 110 3.93 3.70 4.90
CA ALA A 110 2.65 3.60 5.58
C ALA A 110 2.85 3.10 7.02
N SER A 111 2.23 3.80 7.98
CA SER A 111 2.17 3.34 9.36
C SER A 111 1.12 2.25 9.48
N GLY A 112 1.54 1.03 9.82
CA GLY A 112 0.64 -0.11 9.98
C GLY A 112 0.98 -1.31 9.10
N ALA A 113 0.06 -2.24 9.01
CA ALA A 113 0.18 -3.43 8.17
C ALA A 113 -0.28 -3.14 6.74
N VAL A 114 0.63 -3.21 5.80
CA VAL A 114 0.32 -3.08 4.37
C VAL A 114 0.02 -4.45 3.81
N VAL A 115 -1.19 -4.63 3.30
CA VAL A 115 -1.68 -5.90 2.75
C VAL A 115 -1.90 -5.73 1.25
N TYR A 116 -1.22 -6.54 0.45
CA TYR A 116 -1.47 -6.63 -0.98
C TYR A 116 -2.25 -7.91 -1.29
N TYR A 117 -3.17 -7.81 -2.22
CA TYR A 117 -3.95 -8.96 -2.69
C TYR A 117 -4.44 -8.73 -4.12
N THR A 118 -4.62 -9.81 -4.87
CA THR A 118 -5.23 -9.77 -6.19
C THR A 118 -6.65 -10.30 -6.13
N VAL A 119 -7.52 -9.70 -6.93
CA VAL A 119 -8.91 -10.12 -7.08
C VAL A 119 -9.19 -10.34 -8.56
N HIS A 120 -9.70 -11.53 -8.90
CA HIS A 120 -10.07 -11.93 -10.26
C HIS A 120 -11.60 -12.11 -10.39
N ALA A 121 -12.34 -11.30 -9.68
CA ALA A 121 -13.79 -11.28 -9.75
C ALA A 121 -14.27 -9.84 -9.89
N ALA A 122 -15.25 -9.62 -10.73
CA ALA A 122 -15.90 -8.33 -10.91
C ALA A 122 -17.34 -8.35 -10.38
N GLY A 123 -17.86 -7.19 -10.02
CA GLY A 123 -19.26 -7.00 -9.65
C GLY A 123 -19.62 -7.49 -8.23
N ALA A 124 -20.81 -8.04 -8.07
CA ALA A 124 -21.40 -8.38 -6.76
C ALA A 124 -20.55 -9.34 -5.87
N ALA A 125 -19.55 -10.02 -6.44
CA ALA A 125 -18.63 -10.85 -5.66
C ALA A 125 -17.62 -10.01 -4.86
N THR A 126 -17.23 -8.83 -5.37
CA THR A 126 -16.32 -7.91 -4.68
C THR A 126 -17.00 -7.23 -3.50
N ASP A 127 -18.32 -7.02 -3.56
CA ASP A 127 -19.11 -6.38 -2.53
C ASP A 127 -19.18 -7.20 -1.22
N LYS A 128 -18.90 -8.50 -1.30
CA LYS A 128 -18.88 -9.42 -0.17
C LYS A 128 -17.47 -9.73 0.35
N ALA A 129 -16.46 -9.15 -0.26
CA ALA A 129 -15.08 -9.37 0.16
C ALA A 129 -14.85 -8.82 1.57
N LYS A 130 -14.02 -9.53 2.33
CA LYS A 130 -13.58 -9.09 3.65
C LYS A 130 -12.12 -9.44 3.87
N LEU A 131 -11.42 -8.60 4.61
CA LEU A 131 -10.10 -8.90 5.20
C LEU A 131 -10.28 -9.17 6.68
N VAL A 132 -9.76 -10.31 7.13
CA VAL A 132 -9.82 -10.74 8.53
C VAL A 132 -8.40 -10.83 9.06
N PHE A 133 -8.15 -10.13 10.16
CA PHE A 133 -6.89 -10.19 10.89
C PHE A 133 -7.11 -10.98 12.17
N SER A 134 -6.25 -11.97 12.38
CA SER A 134 -6.30 -12.84 13.56
C SER A 134 -4.96 -12.87 14.27
N ASP A 135 -4.96 -13.11 15.57
CA ASP A 135 -3.74 -13.36 16.33
C ASP A 135 -3.16 -14.78 16.05
N ALA A 136 -2.03 -15.08 16.67
CA ALA A 136 -1.36 -16.37 16.52
C ALA A 136 -2.20 -17.58 17.02
N ASN A 137 -3.21 -17.34 17.86
CA ASN A 137 -4.13 -18.35 18.37
C ASN A 137 -5.37 -18.51 17.50
N GLY A 138 -5.47 -17.74 16.40
CA GLY A 138 -6.63 -17.75 15.50
C GLY A 138 -7.81 -16.90 15.99
N LYS A 139 -7.66 -16.16 17.10
CA LYS A 139 -8.68 -15.21 17.55
C LYS A 139 -8.73 -14.02 16.60
N VAL A 140 -9.92 -13.71 16.08
CA VAL A 140 -10.12 -12.54 15.22
C VAL A 140 -9.89 -11.26 16.03
N VAL A 141 -8.99 -10.42 15.55
CA VAL A 141 -8.66 -9.10 16.11
C VAL A 141 -9.48 -8.02 15.41
N ARG A 142 -9.50 -8.04 14.06
CA ARG A 142 -10.20 -7.04 13.26
C ARG A 142 -10.75 -7.65 11.96
N THR A 143 -11.90 -7.14 11.51
CA THR A 143 -12.47 -7.49 10.19
C THR A 143 -12.85 -6.21 9.46
N PHE A 144 -12.42 -6.10 8.20
CA PHE A 144 -12.81 -5.03 7.29
C PHE A 144 -13.65 -5.63 6.17
N TYR A 145 -14.75 -4.99 5.86
CA TYR A 145 -15.68 -5.41 4.81
C TYR A 145 -15.61 -4.45 3.63
N ALA A 146 -15.55 -4.99 2.42
CA ALA A 146 -15.76 -4.20 1.22
C ALA A 146 -17.20 -3.67 1.20
N ASN A 147 -17.34 -2.42 0.77
CA ASN A 147 -18.65 -1.76 0.69
C ASN A 147 -19.48 -1.87 1.98
N ALA A 148 -18.81 -1.87 3.13
CA ALA A 148 -19.51 -1.73 4.39
C ALA A 148 -20.46 -0.52 4.26
N PRO A 149 -21.77 -0.69 4.50
CA PRO A 149 -22.67 0.42 4.40
C PRO A 149 -22.12 1.56 5.25
N SER A 150 -21.84 2.69 4.60
CA SER A 150 -21.43 3.89 5.32
C SER A 150 -22.62 4.34 6.13
N ASN A 151 -22.86 3.71 7.27
CA ASN A 151 -23.83 4.18 8.25
C ASN A 151 -23.31 5.51 8.80
N LYS A 152 -23.46 6.56 7.98
CA LYS A 152 -23.20 7.95 8.37
C LYS A 152 -24.06 8.40 9.56
N THR A 153 -24.98 7.56 9.99
CA THR A 153 -25.85 7.75 11.16
C THR A 153 -25.36 7.02 12.42
N SER A 154 -24.38 6.13 12.32
CA SER A 154 -23.75 5.55 13.51
C SER A 154 -22.63 6.47 13.96
N ASN A 155 -22.80 7.10 15.11
CA ASN A 155 -21.77 7.91 15.79
C ASN A 155 -20.50 7.12 16.17
N ASN A 156 -20.36 5.90 15.68
CA ASN A 156 -19.31 4.94 16.06
C ASN A 156 -18.31 4.62 14.94
N LYS A 157 -18.45 5.19 13.73
CA LYS A 157 -17.39 5.07 12.75
C LYS A 157 -16.34 6.14 13.07
N ASN A 158 -15.19 5.75 13.56
CA ASN A 158 -14.03 6.64 13.56
C ASN A 158 -13.85 7.13 12.12
N GLU A 159 -13.87 8.44 11.92
CA GLU A 159 -13.62 9.05 10.60
C GLU A 159 -12.30 8.59 9.98
N ASN A 160 -11.43 8.01 10.79
CA ASN A 160 -10.11 7.50 10.43
C ASN A 160 -10.05 5.98 10.20
N ASP A 161 -11.15 5.24 10.30
CA ASP A 161 -11.13 3.80 10.02
C ASP A 161 -10.82 3.56 8.52
N PRO A 162 -9.80 2.73 8.20
CA PRO A 162 -9.47 2.46 6.81
C PRO A 162 -10.63 1.74 6.10
N GLU A 163 -10.96 2.23 4.91
CA GLU A 163 -12.01 1.66 4.09
C GLU A 163 -11.43 0.60 3.16
N LEU A 164 -12.03 -0.60 3.18
CA LEU A 164 -11.65 -1.68 2.28
C LEU A 164 -12.31 -1.46 0.91
N THR A 165 -11.52 -0.99 -0.05
CA THR A 165 -11.93 -0.90 -1.45
C THR A 165 -11.40 -2.10 -2.22
N VAL A 166 -12.21 -2.72 -3.07
CA VAL A 166 -11.85 -3.92 -3.81
C VAL A 166 -12.11 -3.70 -5.30
N HIS A 167 -11.04 -3.85 -6.10
CA HIS A 167 -11.12 -3.77 -7.57
C HIS A 167 -10.56 -5.04 -8.18
N GLU A 168 -10.89 -5.30 -9.43
CA GLU A 168 -10.22 -6.33 -10.20
C GLU A 168 -8.71 -6.01 -10.34
N GLY A 169 -7.87 -7.04 -10.18
CA GLY A 169 -6.42 -6.90 -10.22
C GLY A 169 -5.79 -6.69 -8.85
N LEU A 170 -4.66 -5.99 -8.80
CA LEU A 170 -3.89 -5.77 -7.58
C LEU A 170 -4.52 -4.68 -6.72
N ASN A 171 -4.75 -5.01 -5.47
CA ASN A 171 -5.27 -4.13 -4.44
C ASN A 171 -4.25 -3.93 -3.32
N ARG A 172 -4.34 -2.80 -2.64
CA ARG A 172 -3.54 -2.45 -1.47
C ARG A 172 -4.43 -1.94 -0.35
N PHE A 173 -4.29 -2.52 0.81
CA PHE A 173 -4.97 -2.09 2.03
C PHE A 173 -3.95 -1.81 3.13
N VAL A 174 -4.21 -0.80 3.97
CA VAL A 174 -3.36 -0.47 5.11
C VAL A 174 -4.21 -0.49 6.37
N TRP A 175 -3.84 -1.36 7.31
CA TRP A 175 -4.42 -1.38 8.65
C TRP A 175 -3.48 -0.70 9.64
N ASP A 176 -3.94 0.30 10.34
CA ASP A 176 -3.19 1.09 11.32
C ASP A 176 -2.89 0.36 12.64
N LEU A 177 -3.18 -0.93 12.70
CA LEU A 177 -3.00 -1.82 13.88
C LEU A 177 -3.84 -1.41 15.09
N ARG A 178 -4.95 -0.71 14.87
CA ARG A 178 -5.92 -0.39 15.92
C ARG A 178 -7.02 -1.43 15.98
N GLU A 179 -7.42 -1.76 17.19
CA GLU A 179 -8.62 -2.55 17.43
C GLU A 179 -9.88 -1.73 17.11
N GLU A 180 -11.02 -2.38 17.15
CA GLU A 180 -12.30 -1.72 16.97
C GLU A 180 -12.55 -0.70 18.08
N SER A 181 -12.98 0.48 17.71
CA SER A 181 -13.27 1.54 18.69
C SER A 181 -14.40 1.12 19.61
N ILE A 182 -14.28 1.49 20.87
CA ILE A 182 -15.38 1.38 21.82
C ILE A 182 -16.57 2.21 21.31
N ALA A 183 -17.77 1.66 21.43
CA ALA A 183 -18.99 2.37 21.08
C ALA A 183 -19.05 3.72 21.80
N SER A 184 -19.14 4.82 21.05
CA SER A 184 -19.28 6.14 21.63
C SER A 184 -20.68 6.29 22.26
N ILE A 185 -20.75 6.88 23.44
CA ILE A 185 -22.01 7.24 24.05
C ILE A 185 -22.44 8.59 23.43
N PRO A 186 -23.64 8.69 22.81
CA PRO A 186 -24.08 9.95 22.22
C PRO A 186 -24.08 11.09 23.24
N GLY A 187 -23.44 12.21 22.89
CA GLY A 187 -23.37 13.39 23.75
C GLY A 187 -22.26 13.38 24.80
N VAL A 188 -21.45 12.34 24.85
CA VAL A 188 -20.26 12.28 25.72
C VAL A 188 -19.02 12.56 24.89
N PHE A 189 -18.28 13.60 25.25
CA PHE A 189 -16.96 13.89 24.70
C PHE A 189 -15.91 13.31 25.65
N ILE A 190 -15.10 12.38 25.15
CA ILE A 190 -13.98 11.80 25.91
C ILE A 190 -12.72 12.52 25.44
N GLU A 191 -12.18 13.39 26.26
CA GLU A 191 -10.88 14.02 26.03
C GLU A 191 -9.79 13.03 26.43
N GLY A 192 -9.08 12.49 25.42
CA GLY A 192 -7.94 11.59 25.60
C GLY A 192 -6.72 12.20 24.95
N SER A 193 -5.64 12.39 25.71
CA SER A 193 -4.32 12.64 25.15
C SER A 193 -3.73 11.29 24.68
N TYR A 194 -3.43 11.17 23.40
CA TYR A 194 -2.80 10.00 22.78
C TYR A 194 -1.32 10.27 22.49
#